data_90bd7a6b58b6fdfba13e06350388ab92
#
_entry.id   90bd7a6b58b6fdfba13e06350388ab92
#
_cell.length_a   1.000
_cell.length_b   1.000
_cell.length_c   1.000
_cell.angle_alpha   90.00
_cell.angle_beta   90.00
_cell.angle_gamma   90.00
#
_symmetry.space_group_name_H-M   'P 1'
#
loop_
_entity.id
_entity.type
_entity.pdbx_description
1 polymer ?
#
loop_
_entity_poly.entity_id
_entity_poly.type
_entity_poly.pdbx_seq_one_letter_code
_entity_poly.pdbx_strand_id
1 'polypeptide(L)'
;MRLPADAVLLVIDAEDAIDDPRLSRGDAAEAGRNIAALVAAWRAEGLTLVHVGGRSAAPAVAPLDGETVIARDGASAFAGAALEPMLDELGATTLVLCGGLKTHALEATAWRAADLGYQVFVVADACRAVDAVDLNGRLWPAEAVRALTLARLKGETATIVDAATALRAAAAAKARQRREAGRA
;
A
#
# COMPACT_ATOMS: atom_id res chain seq x y z
N MET A 1 -9.01 -8.90 10.40
CA MET A 1 -8.09 -7.75 10.49
C MET A 1 -8.66 -6.73 11.46
N ARG A 2 -7.86 -6.17 12.34
CA ARG A 2 -8.21 -5.06 13.21
C ARG A 2 -7.17 -3.97 13.00
N LEU A 3 -7.59 -2.78 12.58
CA LEU A 3 -6.69 -1.64 12.42
C LEU A 3 -6.79 -0.71 13.64
N PRO A 4 -5.68 -0.27 14.23
CA PRO A 4 -5.66 0.84 15.17
C PRO A 4 -5.98 2.17 14.45
N ALA A 5 -6.25 3.22 15.23
CA ALA A 5 -6.58 4.54 14.68
C ALA A 5 -5.37 5.24 14.02
N ASP A 6 -4.16 4.84 14.41
CA ASP A 6 -2.86 5.28 13.90
C ASP A 6 -2.35 4.46 12.69
N ALA A 7 -3.19 3.56 12.14
CA ALA A 7 -2.82 2.78 10.95
C ALA A 7 -2.63 3.69 9.73
N VAL A 8 -1.46 3.58 9.10
CA VAL A 8 -1.07 4.37 7.93
C VAL A 8 -1.21 3.55 6.66
N LEU A 9 -1.91 4.10 5.65
CA LEU A 9 -1.93 3.53 4.29
C LEU A 9 -0.75 4.09 3.50
N LEU A 10 0.12 3.21 3.03
CA LEU A 10 1.16 3.54 2.06
C LEU A 10 0.73 3.12 0.66
N VAL A 11 0.53 4.09 -0.22
CA VAL A 11 0.24 3.87 -1.63
C VAL A 11 1.56 4.00 -2.40
N ILE A 12 2.12 2.86 -2.80
CA ILE A 12 3.48 2.79 -3.33
C ILE A 12 3.46 2.64 -4.84
N ASP A 13 4.17 3.53 -5.54
CA ASP A 13 4.29 3.54 -7.01
C ASP A 13 2.91 3.35 -7.70
N ALA A 14 1.90 4.14 -7.27
CA ALA A 14 0.54 4.03 -7.79
C ALA A 14 0.46 4.33 -9.30
N GLU A 15 1.34 5.19 -9.83
CA GLU A 15 1.49 5.46 -11.25
C GLU A 15 1.82 4.19 -12.04
N ASP A 16 2.69 3.34 -11.52
CA ASP A 16 3.02 2.05 -12.12
C ASP A 16 1.85 1.06 -12.06
N ALA A 17 0.96 1.22 -11.08
CA ALA A 17 -0.19 0.33 -10.90
C ALA A 17 -1.43 0.76 -11.70
N ILE A 18 -1.56 2.03 -12.06
CA ILE A 18 -2.79 2.60 -12.63
C ILE A 18 -2.54 3.19 -14.01
N ASP A 19 -1.46 3.96 -14.18
CA ASP A 19 -1.25 4.82 -15.34
C ASP A 19 -0.47 4.15 -16.48
N ASP A 20 0.10 2.94 -16.29
CA ASP A 20 0.84 2.25 -17.35
C ASP A 20 -0.13 1.69 -18.42
N PRO A 21 -0.11 2.23 -19.66
CA PRO A 21 -1.01 1.81 -20.72
C PRO A 21 -0.85 0.36 -21.18
N ARG A 22 0.27 -0.27 -20.85
CA ARG A 22 0.54 -1.70 -21.15
C ARG A 22 -0.31 -2.61 -20.26
N LEU A 23 -0.93 -2.06 -19.25
CA LEU A 23 -1.54 -2.73 -18.11
C LEU A 23 -3.07 -2.75 -18.16
N SER A 24 -3.71 -2.45 -19.29
CA SER A 24 -5.14 -2.18 -19.41
C SER A 24 -6.07 -3.40 -19.49
N ARG A 25 -5.58 -4.64 -19.25
CA ARG A 25 -6.41 -5.85 -19.41
C ARG A 25 -6.46 -6.68 -18.11
N GLY A 26 -7.67 -7.07 -17.71
CA GLY A 26 -7.92 -8.03 -16.63
C GLY A 26 -7.72 -7.46 -15.21
N ASP A 27 -7.01 -8.16 -14.36
CA ASP A 27 -6.75 -7.88 -12.93
C ASP A 27 -6.17 -6.48 -12.64
N ALA A 28 -5.64 -5.86 -13.65
CA ALA A 28 -5.08 -4.53 -13.63
C ALA A 28 -6.12 -3.44 -13.33
N ALA A 29 -7.27 -3.51 -13.99
CA ALA A 29 -8.37 -2.58 -13.74
C ALA A 29 -8.98 -2.81 -12.34
N GLU A 30 -8.93 -4.03 -11.84
CA GLU A 30 -9.37 -4.37 -10.50
C GLU A 30 -8.44 -3.76 -9.43
N ALA A 31 -7.13 -3.96 -9.55
CA ALA A 31 -6.16 -3.38 -8.63
C ALA A 31 -6.26 -1.85 -8.57
N GLY A 32 -6.39 -1.19 -9.72
CA GLY A 32 -6.60 0.27 -9.77
C GLY A 32 -7.88 0.73 -9.06
N ARG A 33 -9.00 0.01 -9.26
CA ARG A 33 -10.26 0.30 -8.53
C ARG A 33 -10.10 0.09 -7.03
N ASN A 34 -9.41 -0.96 -6.61
CA ASN A 34 -9.20 -1.27 -5.21
C ASN A 34 -8.27 -0.26 -4.53
N ILE A 35 -7.20 0.18 -5.20
CA ILE A 35 -6.33 1.28 -4.71
C ILE A 35 -7.18 2.55 -4.52
N ALA A 36 -7.99 2.93 -5.53
CA ALA A 36 -8.84 4.11 -5.45
C ALA A 36 -9.87 4.01 -4.31
N ALA A 37 -10.46 2.84 -4.09
CA ALA A 37 -11.39 2.60 -2.98
C ALA A 37 -10.71 2.71 -1.62
N LEU A 38 -9.49 2.18 -1.47
CA LEU A 38 -8.70 2.32 -0.23
C LEU A 38 -8.36 3.79 0.05
N VAL A 39 -7.86 4.51 -0.94
CA VAL A 39 -7.55 5.95 -0.82
C VAL A 39 -8.80 6.73 -0.40
N ALA A 40 -9.93 6.51 -1.07
CA ALA A 40 -11.20 7.17 -0.74
C ALA A 40 -11.67 6.84 0.69
N ALA A 41 -11.53 5.59 1.14
CA ALA A 41 -11.91 5.19 2.49
C ALA A 41 -11.03 5.83 3.55
N TRP A 42 -9.69 5.85 3.37
CA TRP A 42 -8.78 6.50 4.32
C TRP A 42 -9.06 8.00 4.43
N ARG A 43 -9.32 8.68 3.31
CA ARG A 43 -9.74 10.09 3.27
C ARG A 43 -11.05 10.31 4.03
N ALA A 44 -12.07 9.52 3.73
CA ALA A 44 -13.39 9.65 4.36
C ALA A 44 -13.36 9.41 5.89
N GLU A 45 -12.51 8.50 6.33
CA GLU A 45 -12.34 8.20 7.75
C GLU A 45 -11.31 9.09 8.46
N GLY A 46 -10.60 9.97 7.73
CA GLY A 46 -9.54 10.84 8.28
C GLY A 46 -8.38 10.04 8.86
N LEU A 47 -8.05 8.90 8.28
CA LEU A 47 -6.88 8.10 8.61
C LEU A 47 -5.67 8.58 7.82
N THR A 48 -4.47 8.33 8.34
CA THR A 48 -3.24 8.80 7.69
C THR A 48 -2.98 8.05 6.38
N LEU A 49 -2.73 8.81 5.32
CA LEU A 49 -2.42 8.36 3.97
C LEU A 49 -1.10 8.96 3.51
N VAL A 50 -0.22 8.13 2.97
CA VAL A 50 1.08 8.54 2.42
C VAL A 50 1.23 7.99 1.01
N HIS A 51 1.55 8.87 0.06
CA HIS A 51 1.91 8.51 -1.29
C HIS A 51 3.43 8.36 -1.39
N VAL A 52 3.91 7.23 -1.91
CA VAL A 52 5.33 6.91 -2.04
C VAL A 52 5.66 6.67 -3.51
N GLY A 53 6.68 7.35 -4.02
CA GLY A 53 7.09 7.29 -5.42
C GLY A 53 6.64 8.50 -6.23
N GLY A 54 6.25 8.29 -7.47
CA GLY A 54 5.71 9.35 -8.33
C GLY A 54 4.27 9.75 -7.98
N ARG A 55 3.78 10.76 -8.68
CA ARG A 55 2.38 11.23 -8.56
C ARG A 55 1.55 10.56 -9.66
N SER A 56 0.58 9.74 -9.27
CA SER A 56 -0.37 9.19 -10.24
C SER A 56 -1.17 10.30 -10.91
N ALA A 57 -1.37 10.19 -12.23
CA ALA A 57 -2.23 11.07 -13.00
C ALA A 57 -3.72 10.70 -12.85
N ALA A 58 -4.04 9.53 -12.31
CA ALA A 58 -5.43 9.11 -12.07
C ALA A 58 -6.07 9.95 -10.95
N PRO A 59 -7.11 10.77 -11.22
CA PRO A 59 -7.66 11.72 -10.24
C PRO A 59 -8.14 11.07 -8.93
N ALA A 60 -8.60 9.82 -9.00
CA ALA A 60 -9.10 9.09 -7.83
C ALA A 60 -7.99 8.73 -6.81
N VAL A 61 -6.74 8.74 -7.25
CA VAL A 61 -5.57 8.32 -6.44
C VAL A 61 -4.55 9.45 -6.31
N ALA A 62 -4.63 10.47 -7.16
CA ALA A 62 -3.71 11.62 -7.10
C ALA A 62 -3.71 12.24 -5.70
N PRO A 63 -2.52 12.57 -5.15
CA PRO A 63 -2.43 13.24 -3.86
C PRO A 63 -3.22 14.55 -3.84
N LEU A 64 -4.00 14.77 -2.79
CA LEU A 64 -4.69 16.04 -2.52
C LEU A 64 -3.77 17.01 -1.78
N ASP A 65 -4.15 18.30 -1.77
CA ASP A 65 -3.44 19.30 -0.98
C ASP A 65 -3.45 18.93 0.51
N GLY A 66 -2.26 18.93 1.12
CA GLY A 66 -2.07 18.54 2.51
C GLY A 66 -1.79 17.05 2.75
N GLU A 67 -1.90 16.19 1.71
CA GLU A 67 -1.48 14.79 1.83
C GLU A 67 0.03 14.65 1.67
N THR A 68 0.61 13.74 2.44
CA THR A 68 2.05 13.48 2.39
C THR A 68 2.44 12.72 1.13
N VAL A 69 3.41 13.27 0.42
CA VAL A 69 4.05 12.63 -0.74
C VAL A 69 5.53 12.48 -0.45
N ILE A 70 6.03 11.25 -0.50
CA ILE A 70 7.44 10.92 -0.29
C ILE A 70 8.04 10.45 -1.60
N ALA A 71 9.03 11.20 -2.09
CA ALA A 71 9.85 10.73 -3.20
C ALA A 71 10.66 9.51 -2.77
N ARG A 72 10.72 8.50 -3.62
CA ARG A 72 11.47 7.28 -3.33
C ARG A 72 12.88 7.38 -3.88
N ASP A 73 13.86 7.44 -2.98
CA ASP A 73 15.29 7.56 -3.33
C ASP A 73 16.02 6.20 -3.37
N GLY A 74 15.30 5.08 -3.25
CA GLY A 74 15.87 3.73 -3.22
C GLY A 74 14.84 2.63 -3.42
N ALA A 75 15.20 1.40 -3.07
CA ALA A 75 14.33 0.24 -3.24
C ALA A 75 13.12 0.26 -2.30
N SER A 76 13.25 0.83 -1.09
CA SER A 76 12.21 0.88 -0.07
C SER A 76 11.72 2.31 0.14
N ALA A 77 10.48 2.49 0.59
CA ALA A 77 9.97 3.78 1.07
C ALA A 77 10.78 4.34 2.25
N PHE A 78 11.46 3.49 2.99
CA PHE A 78 12.35 3.85 4.11
C PHE A 78 13.78 4.21 3.67
N ALA A 79 14.12 4.13 2.39
CA ALA A 79 15.45 4.46 1.91
C ALA A 79 15.79 5.96 2.03
N GLY A 80 14.78 6.83 1.97
CA GLY A 80 14.89 8.26 2.28
C GLY A 80 14.70 8.54 3.77
N ALA A 81 15.11 9.73 4.21
CA ALA A 81 15.06 10.14 5.62
C ALA A 81 13.68 10.62 6.10
N ALA A 82 12.63 10.56 5.27
CA ALA A 82 11.37 11.24 5.57
C ALA A 82 10.30 10.35 6.22
N LEU A 83 10.21 9.06 5.85
CA LEU A 83 9.11 8.21 6.27
C LEU A 83 9.20 7.80 7.74
N GLU A 84 10.35 7.29 8.20
CA GLU A 84 10.51 6.75 9.55
C GLU A 84 10.26 7.81 10.63
N PRO A 85 10.86 9.03 10.59
CA PRO A 85 10.56 10.08 11.56
C PRO A 85 9.09 10.51 11.57
N MET A 86 8.45 10.56 10.40
CA MET A 86 7.02 10.88 10.32
C MET A 86 6.15 9.82 10.99
N LEU A 87 6.45 8.54 10.78
CA LEU A 87 5.73 7.44 11.42
C LEU A 87 5.93 7.43 12.94
N ASP A 88 7.14 7.76 13.40
CA ASP A 88 7.47 7.89 14.83
C ASP A 88 6.70 9.05 15.47
N GLU A 89 6.63 10.21 14.82
CA GLU A 89 5.87 11.37 15.29
C GLU A 89 4.37 11.07 15.39
N LEU A 90 3.84 10.26 14.49
CA LEU A 90 2.44 9.80 14.51
C LEU A 90 2.20 8.68 15.54
N GLY A 91 3.25 8.10 16.13
CA GLY A 91 3.15 6.91 16.95
C GLY A 91 2.59 5.70 16.19
N ALA A 92 2.81 5.64 14.87
CA ALA A 92 2.26 4.60 14.02
C ALA A 92 2.86 3.23 14.36
N THR A 93 2.00 2.23 14.52
CA THR A 93 2.42 0.85 14.79
C THR A 93 2.02 -0.11 13.66
N THR A 94 1.16 0.33 12.77
CA THR A 94 0.55 -0.51 11.73
C THR A 94 0.61 0.17 10.38
N LEU A 95 1.10 -0.56 9.37
CA LEU A 95 1.15 -0.12 7.98
C LEU A 95 0.29 -1.02 7.10
N VAL A 96 -0.48 -0.39 6.21
CA VAL A 96 -1.27 -1.06 5.17
C VAL A 96 -0.68 -0.67 3.83
N LEU A 97 -0.23 -1.64 3.03
CA LEU A 97 0.49 -1.41 1.79
C LEU A 97 -0.35 -1.81 0.58
N CYS A 98 -0.38 -0.96 -0.44
CA CYS A 98 -0.93 -1.26 -1.76
C CYS A 98 -0.14 -0.53 -2.85
N GLY A 99 -0.31 -0.92 -4.13
CA GLY A 99 0.31 -0.24 -5.26
C GLY A 99 1.10 -1.13 -6.21
N GLY A 100 2.16 -0.58 -6.82
CA GLY A 100 2.97 -1.24 -7.85
C GLY A 100 3.99 -2.22 -7.29
N LEU A 101 4.14 -3.37 -7.95
CA LEU A 101 5.17 -4.38 -7.67
C LEU A 101 6.28 -4.40 -8.75
N LYS A 102 6.24 -3.48 -9.71
CA LYS A 102 7.19 -3.43 -10.83
C LYS A 102 8.62 -3.17 -10.39
N THR A 103 8.79 -2.28 -9.41
CA THR A 103 10.10 -1.82 -8.94
C THR A 103 10.58 -2.52 -7.67
N HIS A 104 9.88 -3.56 -7.22
CA HIS A 104 10.09 -4.23 -5.91
C HIS A 104 9.93 -3.31 -4.69
N ALA A 105 9.51 -2.06 -4.87
CA ALA A 105 9.45 -1.07 -3.80
C ALA A 105 8.48 -1.47 -2.67
N LEU A 106 7.32 -2.01 -3.03
CA LEU A 106 6.35 -2.49 -2.04
C LEU A 106 6.92 -3.67 -1.23
N GLU A 107 7.56 -4.63 -1.90
CA GLU A 107 8.19 -5.80 -1.26
C GLU A 107 9.32 -5.36 -0.31
N ALA A 108 10.23 -4.51 -0.78
CA ALA A 108 11.33 -3.98 0.03
C ALA A 108 10.83 -3.13 1.21
N THR A 109 9.74 -2.38 1.01
CA THR A 109 9.10 -1.60 2.07
C THR A 109 8.47 -2.50 3.12
N ALA A 110 7.79 -3.58 2.70
CA ALA A 110 7.19 -4.55 3.62
C ALA A 110 8.24 -5.22 4.50
N TRP A 111 9.35 -5.68 3.93
CA TRP A 111 10.45 -6.27 4.69
C TRP A 111 11.05 -5.28 5.68
N ARG A 112 11.37 -4.07 5.21
CA ARG A 112 11.96 -3.06 6.09
C ARG A 112 11.00 -2.64 7.21
N ALA A 113 9.72 -2.52 6.93
CA ALA A 113 8.70 -2.23 7.94
C ALA A 113 8.64 -3.34 9.02
N ALA A 114 8.66 -4.60 8.61
CA ALA A 114 8.68 -5.73 9.54
C ALA A 114 9.94 -5.73 10.42
N ASP A 115 11.13 -5.47 9.83
CA ASP A 115 12.39 -5.36 10.57
C ASP A 115 12.38 -4.23 11.60
N LEU A 116 11.64 -3.13 11.33
CA LEU A 116 11.44 -2.01 12.25
C LEU A 116 10.35 -2.27 13.30
N GLY A 117 9.67 -3.43 13.24
CA GLY A 117 8.67 -3.84 14.23
C GLY A 117 7.24 -3.38 13.93
N TYR A 118 6.96 -2.81 12.76
CA TYR A 118 5.59 -2.48 12.35
C TYR A 118 4.76 -3.75 12.09
N GLN A 119 3.48 -3.71 12.45
CA GLN A 119 2.51 -4.67 11.95
C GLN A 119 2.18 -4.34 10.49
N VAL A 120 2.54 -5.23 9.56
CA VAL A 120 2.38 -4.99 8.13
C VAL A 120 1.20 -5.78 7.56
N PHE A 121 0.32 -5.09 6.85
CA PHE A 121 -0.73 -5.67 6.01
C PHE A 121 -0.45 -5.32 4.55
N VAL A 122 -0.57 -6.29 3.65
CA VAL A 122 -0.49 -6.07 2.21
C VAL A 122 -1.83 -6.44 1.58
N VAL A 123 -2.41 -5.50 0.83
CA VAL A 123 -3.72 -5.68 0.18
C VAL A 123 -3.51 -6.31 -1.19
N ALA A 124 -3.71 -7.63 -1.28
CA ALA A 124 -3.32 -8.46 -2.42
C ALA A 124 -3.96 -8.04 -3.75
N ASP A 125 -5.25 -7.75 -3.73
CA ASP A 125 -6.05 -7.33 -4.90
C ASP A 125 -5.99 -5.83 -5.19
N ALA A 126 -5.19 -5.09 -4.39
CA ALA A 126 -4.73 -3.72 -4.65
C ALA A 126 -3.21 -3.67 -4.95
N CYS A 127 -2.60 -4.80 -5.26
CA CYS A 127 -1.21 -4.91 -5.69
C CYS A 127 -1.14 -5.33 -7.16
N ARG A 128 -0.26 -4.70 -7.92
CA ARG A 128 -0.09 -4.95 -9.33
C ARG A 128 1.35 -5.21 -9.73
N ALA A 129 1.59 -6.31 -10.44
CA ALA A 129 2.85 -6.66 -11.05
C ALA A 129 2.85 -6.37 -12.56
N VAL A 130 4.02 -6.52 -13.17
CA VAL A 130 4.23 -6.59 -14.61
C VAL A 130 4.85 -7.95 -14.96
N ASP A 131 4.79 -8.30 -16.23
CA ASP A 131 5.50 -9.47 -16.73
C ASP A 131 7.00 -9.35 -16.44
N ALA A 132 7.64 -10.46 -16.10
CA ALA A 132 9.07 -10.54 -15.85
C ALA A 132 9.73 -11.60 -16.73
N VAL A 133 10.97 -11.36 -17.12
CA VAL A 133 11.79 -12.33 -17.87
C VAL A 133 12.88 -12.85 -16.96
N ASP A 134 13.00 -14.17 -16.82
CA ASP A 134 14.04 -14.78 -16.01
C ASP A 134 15.40 -14.85 -16.73
N LEU A 135 16.42 -15.35 -16.04
CA LEU A 135 17.79 -15.46 -16.55
C LEU A 135 17.92 -16.35 -17.80
N ASN A 136 16.95 -17.22 -18.04
CA ASN A 136 16.90 -18.13 -19.19
C ASN A 136 16.06 -17.58 -20.35
N GLY A 137 15.57 -16.33 -20.23
CA GLY A 137 14.71 -15.70 -21.23
C GLY A 137 13.23 -16.13 -21.17
N ARG A 138 12.81 -16.89 -20.15
CA ARG A 138 11.44 -17.30 -19.98
C ARG A 138 10.58 -16.15 -19.44
N LEU A 139 9.47 -15.88 -20.09
CA LEU A 139 8.49 -14.91 -19.65
C LEU A 139 7.62 -15.49 -18.51
N TRP A 140 7.52 -14.74 -17.41
CA TRP A 140 6.60 -14.99 -16.31
C TRP A 140 5.49 -13.95 -16.37
N PRO A 141 4.22 -14.35 -16.51
CA PRO A 141 3.11 -13.40 -16.56
C PRO A 141 2.96 -12.67 -15.22
N ALA A 142 2.47 -11.43 -15.27
CA ALA A 142 2.29 -10.53 -14.13
C ALA A 142 1.55 -11.18 -12.95
N GLU A 143 0.55 -12.03 -13.23
CA GLU A 143 -0.18 -12.78 -12.21
C GLU A 143 0.72 -13.74 -11.44
N ALA A 144 1.59 -14.48 -12.14
CA ALA A 144 2.54 -15.39 -11.50
C ALA A 144 3.58 -14.64 -10.66
N VAL A 145 4.07 -13.50 -11.18
CA VAL A 145 4.98 -12.61 -10.44
C VAL A 145 4.31 -12.10 -9.17
N ARG A 146 3.07 -11.57 -9.27
CA ARG A 146 2.29 -11.10 -8.12
C ARG A 146 2.05 -12.22 -7.09
N ALA A 147 1.62 -13.38 -7.54
CA ALA A 147 1.34 -14.51 -6.66
C ALA A 147 2.59 -14.94 -5.87
N LEU A 148 3.75 -15.02 -6.54
CA LEU A 148 5.01 -15.38 -5.90
C LEU A 148 5.47 -14.31 -4.90
N THR A 149 5.41 -13.02 -5.26
CA THR A 149 5.76 -11.92 -4.37
C THR A 149 4.90 -11.94 -3.10
N LEU A 150 3.57 -12.06 -3.24
CA LEU A 150 2.67 -12.12 -2.10
C LEU A 150 2.88 -13.37 -1.23
N ALA A 151 3.20 -14.51 -1.84
CA ALA A 151 3.52 -15.74 -1.12
C ALA A 151 4.78 -15.60 -0.26
N ARG A 152 5.80 -14.88 -0.74
CA ARG A 152 7.05 -14.61 0.00
C ARG A 152 6.86 -13.62 1.15
N LEU A 153 5.92 -12.69 1.02
CA LEU A 153 5.60 -11.73 2.08
C LEU A 153 4.70 -12.33 3.16
N LYS A 154 3.93 -13.38 2.83
CA LYS A 154 2.96 -13.98 3.74
C LYS A 154 3.63 -14.68 4.91
N GLY A 155 3.19 -14.35 6.11
CA GLY A 155 3.62 -15.00 7.36
C GLY A 155 4.49 -14.07 8.20
N GLU A 156 5.80 -14.25 8.20
CA GLU A 156 6.72 -13.52 9.07
C GLU A 156 6.78 -12.01 8.76
N THR A 157 6.66 -11.65 7.46
CA THR A 157 6.80 -10.24 7.05
C THR A 157 5.46 -9.51 7.08
N ALA A 158 4.40 -10.09 6.51
CA ALA A 158 3.12 -9.40 6.37
C ALA A 158 1.93 -10.34 6.47
N THR A 159 0.80 -9.78 6.90
CA THR A 159 -0.51 -10.40 6.76
C THR A 159 -1.11 -9.98 5.42
N ILE A 160 -1.38 -10.96 4.55
CA ILE A 160 -2.01 -10.72 3.25
C ILE A 160 -3.53 -10.68 3.42
N VAL A 161 -4.16 -9.60 2.96
CA VAL A 161 -5.61 -9.38 3.04
C VAL A 161 -6.16 -8.95 1.68
N ASP A 162 -7.49 -8.96 1.52
CA ASP A 162 -8.19 -8.37 0.39
C ASP A 162 -8.64 -6.92 0.69
N ALA A 163 -8.96 -6.16 -0.35
CA ALA A 163 -9.43 -4.77 -0.23
C ALA A 163 -10.71 -4.68 0.60
N ALA A 164 -11.65 -5.61 0.43
CA ALA A 164 -12.90 -5.61 1.19
C ALA A 164 -12.64 -5.73 2.71
N THR A 165 -11.66 -6.55 3.11
CA THR A 165 -11.25 -6.69 4.52
C THR A 165 -10.57 -5.42 5.03
N ALA A 166 -9.70 -4.79 4.25
CA ALA A 166 -9.03 -3.54 4.61
C ALA A 166 -10.03 -2.38 4.76
N LEU A 167 -11.00 -2.27 3.83
CA LEU A 167 -12.07 -1.26 3.87
C LEU A 167 -12.95 -1.39 5.13
N ARG A 168 -13.40 -2.61 5.43
CA ARG A 168 -14.16 -2.86 6.67
C ARG A 168 -13.36 -2.50 7.93
N ALA A 169 -12.07 -2.78 7.92
CA ALA A 169 -11.21 -2.49 9.06
C ALA A 169 -10.98 -0.99 9.24
N ALA A 170 -10.85 -0.20 8.17
CA ALA A 170 -10.73 1.26 8.20
C ALA A 170 -12.00 1.90 8.81
N ALA A 171 -13.17 1.56 8.32
CA ALA A 171 -14.46 2.05 8.87
C ALA A 171 -14.62 1.70 10.37
N ALA A 172 -14.21 0.49 10.78
CA ALA A 172 -14.27 0.07 12.17
C ALA A 172 -13.24 0.80 13.06
N ALA A 173 -12.08 1.18 12.55
CA ALA A 173 -11.08 1.95 13.30
C ALA A 173 -11.65 3.31 13.71
N LYS A 174 -12.24 4.04 12.78
CA LYS A 174 -12.85 5.35 13.04
C LYS A 174 -14.02 5.29 14.01
N ALA A 175 -14.88 4.27 13.85
CA ALA A 175 -16.01 4.08 14.77
C ALA A 175 -15.55 3.88 16.22
N ARG A 176 -14.42 3.20 16.44
CA ARG A 176 -13.81 3.06 17.79
C ARG A 176 -13.27 4.38 18.31
N GLN A 177 -12.51 5.11 17.51
CA GLN A 177 -11.95 6.42 17.89
C GLN A 177 -13.04 7.40 18.33
N ARG A 178 -14.16 7.46 17.60
CA ARG A 178 -15.32 8.29 17.96
C ARG A 178 -15.95 7.90 19.30
N ARG A 179 -16.04 6.59 19.60
CA ARG A 179 -16.59 6.09 20.87
C ARG A 179 -15.68 6.40 22.06
N GLU A 180 -14.36 6.33 21.85
CA GLU A 180 -13.37 6.64 22.88
C GLU A 180 -13.36 8.15 23.18
N ALA A 181 -13.37 8.99 22.16
CA ALA A 181 -13.47 10.45 22.31
C ALA A 181 -14.78 10.93 22.97
N GLY A 182 -15.89 10.22 22.77
CA GLY A 182 -17.19 10.54 23.40
C GLY A 182 -17.33 10.06 24.85
N ARG A 183 -16.32 9.36 25.40
CA ARG A 183 -16.30 8.87 26.78
C ARG A 183 -15.33 9.65 27.68
N ALA A 184 -14.47 10.49 27.10
CA ALA A 184 -13.56 11.39 27.78
C ALA A 184 -14.20 12.78 28.00
#